data_9fb0aeef0140e501a32ace5ee743d6f4
#
_entry.id   9fb0aeef0140e501a32ace5ee743d6f4
#
_cell.length_a   1.000
_cell.length_b   1.000
_cell.length_c   1.000
_cell.angle_alpha   90.00
_cell.angle_beta   90.00
_cell.angle_gamma   90.00
#
_symmetry.space_group_name_H-M   'P 1'
#
loop_
_entity.id
_entity.type
_entity.pdbx_description
1 polymer ?
#
loop_
_entity_poly.entity_id
_entity_poly.type
_entity_poly.pdbx_seq_one_letter_code
_entity_poly.pdbx_strand_id
1 'polypeptide(L)'
;MSDPASKTLQQEIARDLQVTASFDAEQEIERRVTFLTERLTSTGLRSLVLGISGGVDSTTTGRLCQLAVERARAAGHEATFYAMRLPYGVQADEKDAQRALEFIRADRELTVDIRPASDAALQAALDGGLTFRDDRHQDFVQGNIKARQRMIAQYAVAGAQDGLVVGTDHAAEAVSGFFTKFGDGAADVVPLTGLTKRRVRAVAAALGAPRELVTKVPTADLETLDPGKPDEDALGVTYDQIDDFLEGKPVDAAAVESIVRRYRLTAHKRELPIAP
;
A
#
# COMPACT_ATOMS: atom_id res chain seq x y z
N MET A 1 18.08 -25.18 -14.62
CA MET A 1 16.93 -25.19 -15.57
C MET A 1 15.67 -25.24 -14.73
N SER A 2 14.82 -24.20 -14.74
CA SER A 2 13.55 -24.19 -14.00
C SER A 2 12.58 -25.20 -14.60
N ASP A 3 11.94 -25.98 -13.71
CA ASP A 3 10.91 -26.96 -14.07
C ASP A 3 9.76 -26.29 -14.85
N PRO A 4 9.27 -26.89 -15.96
CA PRO A 4 8.13 -26.36 -16.71
C PRO A 4 6.88 -26.07 -15.85
N ALA A 5 6.60 -26.89 -14.82
CA ALA A 5 5.50 -26.70 -13.88
C ALA A 5 5.68 -25.42 -13.03
N SER A 6 6.90 -25.11 -12.64
CA SER A 6 7.23 -23.89 -11.90
C SER A 6 7.01 -22.63 -12.72
N LYS A 7 7.33 -22.66 -14.04
CA LYS A 7 7.07 -21.55 -14.96
C LYS A 7 5.58 -21.30 -15.17
N THR A 8 4.79 -22.36 -15.27
CA THR A 8 3.34 -22.25 -15.42
C THR A 8 2.71 -21.58 -14.19
N LEU A 9 3.09 -22.00 -12.99
CA LEU A 9 2.60 -21.41 -11.73
C LEU A 9 3.02 -19.94 -11.57
N GLN A 10 4.25 -19.60 -11.93
CA GLN A 10 4.74 -18.22 -11.95
C GLN A 10 3.87 -17.33 -12.85
N GLN A 11 3.55 -17.80 -14.07
CA GLN A 11 2.70 -17.08 -15.03
C GLN A 11 1.25 -16.96 -14.53
N GLU A 12 0.72 -17.98 -13.88
CA GLU A 12 -0.61 -17.94 -13.25
C GLU A 12 -0.67 -16.89 -12.16
N ILE A 13 0.27 -16.88 -11.23
CA ILE A 13 0.34 -15.90 -10.15
C ILE A 13 0.48 -14.47 -10.70
N ALA A 14 1.37 -14.26 -11.68
CA ALA A 14 1.55 -12.94 -12.29
C ALA A 14 0.26 -12.44 -12.98
N ARG A 15 -0.47 -13.32 -13.66
CA ARG A 15 -1.76 -13.01 -14.27
C ARG A 15 -2.83 -12.69 -13.22
N ASP A 16 -2.94 -13.49 -12.17
CA ASP A 16 -3.92 -13.28 -11.08
C ASP A 16 -3.67 -11.94 -10.38
N LEU A 17 -2.41 -11.53 -10.28
CA LEU A 17 -1.99 -10.23 -9.73
C LEU A 17 -1.93 -9.12 -10.79
N GLN A 18 -2.44 -9.36 -12.00
CA GLN A 18 -2.58 -8.40 -13.10
C GLN A 18 -1.25 -7.78 -13.58
N VAL A 19 -0.13 -8.49 -13.41
CA VAL A 19 1.17 -8.01 -13.90
C VAL A 19 1.24 -8.15 -15.41
N THR A 20 1.45 -7.03 -16.09
CA THR A 20 1.55 -6.99 -17.56
C THR A 20 2.94 -7.37 -18.05
N ALA A 21 3.05 -7.97 -19.25
CA ALA A 21 4.33 -8.32 -19.84
C ALA A 21 5.14 -7.08 -20.27
N SER A 22 4.46 -6.04 -20.75
CA SER A 22 5.08 -4.77 -21.15
C SER A 22 4.84 -3.70 -20.08
N PHE A 23 5.77 -2.76 -19.97
CA PHE A 23 5.69 -1.65 -19.05
C PHE A 23 6.26 -0.38 -19.70
N ASP A 24 5.51 0.70 -19.60
CA ASP A 24 5.92 2.05 -19.93
C ASP A 24 5.39 2.99 -18.86
N ALA A 25 6.27 3.77 -18.21
CA ALA A 25 5.93 4.55 -17.04
C ALA A 25 4.93 5.67 -17.34
N GLU A 26 5.05 6.34 -18.49
CA GLU A 26 4.16 7.44 -18.89
C GLU A 26 2.76 6.91 -19.21
N GLN A 27 2.67 5.78 -19.91
CA GLN A 27 1.38 5.12 -20.18
C GLN A 27 0.73 4.64 -18.89
N GLU A 28 1.50 4.14 -17.93
CA GLU A 28 0.97 3.73 -16.63
C GLU A 28 0.47 4.92 -15.81
N ILE A 29 1.15 6.08 -15.85
CA ILE A 29 0.65 7.32 -15.24
C ILE A 29 -0.70 7.67 -15.83
N GLU A 30 -0.80 7.77 -17.14
CA GLU A 30 -2.03 8.13 -17.82
C GLU A 30 -3.18 7.17 -17.50
N ARG A 31 -2.92 5.84 -17.55
CA ARG A 31 -3.90 4.80 -17.25
C ARG A 31 -4.44 4.92 -15.82
N ARG A 32 -3.57 5.18 -14.84
CA ARG A 32 -3.96 5.25 -13.42
C ARG A 32 -4.65 6.55 -13.08
N VAL A 33 -4.21 7.66 -13.64
CA VAL A 33 -4.91 8.96 -13.49
C VAL A 33 -6.30 8.87 -14.12
N THR A 34 -6.43 8.28 -15.31
CA THR A 34 -7.74 8.05 -15.96
C THR A 34 -8.63 7.16 -15.08
N PHE A 35 -8.11 6.02 -14.59
CA PHE A 35 -8.83 5.12 -13.70
C PHE A 35 -9.39 5.85 -12.45
N LEU A 36 -8.57 6.63 -11.75
CA LEU A 36 -8.97 7.36 -10.55
C LEU A 36 -10.02 8.44 -10.90
N THR A 37 -9.81 9.17 -11.99
CA THR A 37 -10.75 10.19 -12.47
C THR A 37 -12.11 9.59 -12.80
N GLU A 38 -12.14 8.48 -13.55
CA GLU A 38 -13.37 7.79 -13.93
C GLU A 38 -14.11 7.21 -12.71
N ARG A 39 -13.38 6.64 -11.75
CA ARG A 39 -13.99 6.13 -10.51
C ARG A 39 -14.63 7.24 -9.71
N LEU A 40 -13.94 8.36 -9.53
CA LEU A 40 -14.47 9.51 -8.81
C LEU A 40 -15.73 10.07 -9.50
N THR A 41 -15.67 10.29 -10.81
CA THR A 41 -16.77 10.90 -11.56
C THR A 41 -17.97 9.96 -11.74
N SER A 42 -17.73 8.65 -11.96
CA SER A 42 -18.82 7.67 -12.15
C SER A 42 -19.60 7.35 -10.88
N THR A 43 -18.99 7.51 -9.71
CA THR A 43 -19.66 7.30 -8.41
C THR A 43 -20.42 8.55 -7.95
N GLY A 44 -20.15 9.71 -8.53
CA GLY A 44 -20.66 11.01 -8.06
C GLY A 44 -20.02 11.49 -6.75
N LEU A 45 -18.96 10.80 -6.28
CA LEU A 45 -18.20 11.20 -5.10
C LEU A 45 -17.25 12.36 -5.44
N ARG A 46 -16.81 13.09 -4.41
CA ARG A 46 -16.11 14.38 -4.59
C ARG A 46 -14.71 14.37 -4.02
N SER A 47 -14.26 13.30 -3.37
CA SER A 47 -12.92 13.31 -2.80
C SER A 47 -12.19 11.98 -2.91
N LEU A 48 -10.86 12.06 -2.97
CA LEU A 48 -9.94 10.95 -2.78
C LEU A 48 -9.23 11.16 -1.44
N VAL A 49 -9.09 10.10 -0.65
CA VAL A 49 -8.45 10.13 0.67
C VAL A 49 -7.35 9.10 0.74
N LEU A 50 -6.13 9.51 1.12
CA LEU A 50 -4.96 8.63 1.17
C LEU A 50 -4.06 8.95 2.36
N GLY A 51 -3.61 7.93 3.06
CA GLY A 51 -2.55 8.01 4.07
C GLY A 51 -1.16 8.15 3.43
N ILE A 52 -0.38 9.16 3.85
CA ILE A 52 0.97 9.44 3.35
C ILE A 52 1.99 9.05 4.42
N SER A 53 2.73 7.96 4.17
CA SER A 53 3.79 7.46 5.06
C SER A 53 5.17 8.03 4.74
N GLY A 54 5.37 8.62 3.56
CA GLY A 54 6.69 9.02 3.05
C GLY A 54 7.46 7.88 2.38
N GLY A 55 6.83 6.72 2.19
CA GLY A 55 7.33 5.65 1.32
C GLY A 55 7.01 5.93 -0.17
N VAL A 56 7.72 5.24 -1.07
CA VAL A 56 7.57 5.43 -2.52
C VAL A 56 6.13 5.16 -2.99
N ASP A 57 5.43 4.19 -2.42
CA ASP A 57 4.09 3.78 -2.83
C ASP A 57 3.06 4.88 -2.53
N SER A 58 3.02 5.37 -1.28
CA SER A 58 2.12 6.45 -0.89
C SER A 58 2.46 7.78 -1.59
N THR A 59 3.75 8.04 -1.85
CA THR A 59 4.20 9.21 -2.60
C THR A 59 3.72 9.17 -4.05
N THR A 60 3.89 8.02 -4.72
CA THR A 60 3.44 7.79 -6.09
C THR A 60 1.92 7.90 -6.20
N THR A 61 1.22 7.17 -5.34
CA THR A 61 -0.26 7.16 -5.31
C THR A 61 -0.81 8.54 -5.01
N GLY A 62 -0.23 9.28 -4.06
CA GLY A 62 -0.65 10.64 -3.73
C GLY A 62 -0.54 11.61 -4.91
N ARG A 63 0.55 11.54 -5.67
CA ARG A 63 0.67 12.38 -6.87
C ARG A 63 -0.32 11.99 -7.96
N LEU A 64 -0.57 10.69 -8.17
CA LEU A 64 -1.61 10.21 -9.09
C LEU A 64 -3.01 10.70 -8.67
N CYS A 65 -3.33 10.67 -7.37
CA CYS A 65 -4.59 11.20 -6.83
C CYS A 65 -4.74 12.70 -7.12
N GLN A 66 -3.70 13.49 -6.88
CA GLN A 66 -3.74 14.93 -7.15
C GLN A 66 -3.98 15.22 -8.63
N LEU A 67 -3.27 14.52 -9.52
CA LEU A 67 -3.48 14.66 -10.98
C LEU A 67 -4.91 14.27 -11.40
N ALA A 68 -5.47 13.23 -10.76
CA ALA A 68 -6.83 12.77 -11.06
C ALA A 68 -7.90 13.80 -10.65
N VAL A 69 -7.78 14.41 -9.46
CA VAL A 69 -8.73 15.44 -9.04
C VAL A 69 -8.57 16.73 -9.86
N GLU A 70 -7.35 17.11 -10.26
CA GLU A 70 -7.11 18.21 -11.19
C GLU A 70 -7.80 17.97 -12.53
N ARG A 71 -7.70 16.76 -13.07
CA ARG A 71 -8.37 16.34 -14.32
C ARG A 71 -9.89 16.34 -14.19
N ALA A 72 -10.43 15.83 -13.08
CA ALA A 72 -11.86 15.83 -12.80
C ALA A 72 -12.40 17.29 -12.77
N ARG A 73 -11.69 18.20 -12.11
CA ARG A 73 -12.06 19.62 -12.06
C ARG A 73 -12.01 20.28 -13.44
N ALA A 74 -11.02 19.96 -14.26
CA ALA A 74 -10.94 20.47 -15.64
C ALA A 74 -12.11 19.98 -16.51
N ALA A 75 -12.72 18.85 -16.17
CA ALA A 75 -13.93 18.31 -16.80
C ALA A 75 -15.25 18.83 -16.16
N GLY A 76 -15.18 19.77 -15.21
CA GLY A 76 -16.35 20.39 -14.57
C GLY A 76 -16.89 19.65 -13.34
N HIS A 77 -16.19 18.66 -12.79
CA HIS A 77 -16.58 17.98 -11.56
C HIS A 77 -15.94 18.62 -10.32
N GLU A 78 -16.68 18.69 -9.23
CA GLU A 78 -16.08 19.01 -7.93
C GLU A 78 -15.20 17.85 -7.49
N ALA A 79 -13.93 18.11 -7.20
CA ALA A 79 -13.01 17.07 -6.76
C ALA A 79 -11.93 17.66 -5.84
N THR A 80 -11.61 16.94 -4.76
CA THR A 80 -10.61 17.34 -3.76
C THR A 80 -9.78 16.12 -3.34
N PHE A 81 -8.46 16.29 -3.22
CA PHE A 81 -7.59 15.26 -2.66
C PHE A 81 -7.20 15.60 -1.22
N TYR A 82 -7.44 14.66 -0.31
CA TYR A 82 -7.07 14.70 1.10
C TYR A 82 -5.88 13.78 1.35
N ALA A 83 -4.71 14.36 1.58
CA ALA A 83 -3.53 13.64 2.04
C ALA A 83 -3.51 13.60 3.57
N MET A 84 -3.41 12.41 4.16
CA MET A 84 -3.48 12.25 5.60
C MET A 84 -2.13 11.80 6.18
N ARG A 85 -1.63 12.53 7.17
CA ARG A 85 -0.60 12.06 8.08
C ARG A 85 -1.28 11.30 9.23
N LEU A 86 -0.83 10.06 9.46
CA LEU A 86 -1.44 9.15 10.44
C LEU A 86 -0.38 8.61 11.41
N PRO A 87 0.33 9.51 12.14
CA PRO A 87 1.41 9.10 13.03
C PRO A 87 0.88 8.30 14.24
N TYR A 88 1.69 7.35 14.71
CA TYR A 88 1.55 6.79 16.05
C TYR A 88 2.50 7.56 16.99
N GLY A 89 2.07 8.73 17.42
CA GLY A 89 2.91 9.68 18.16
C GLY A 89 4.02 10.28 17.28
N VAL A 90 5.24 10.36 17.82
CA VAL A 90 6.41 10.87 17.08
C VAL A 90 6.99 9.77 16.22
N GLN A 91 7.11 10.00 14.90
CA GLN A 91 7.68 9.04 13.94
C GLN A 91 9.04 9.48 13.44
N ALA A 92 9.93 8.52 13.22
CA ALA A 92 11.29 8.77 12.73
C ALA A 92 11.33 9.27 11.27
N ASP A 93 10.34 8.90 10.47
CA ASP A 93 10.23 9.19 9.04
C ASP A 93 9.46 10.48 8.70
N GLU A 94 9.19 11.34 9.71
CA GLU A 94 8.44 12.59 9.53
C GLU A 94 9.01 13.47 8.40
N LYS A 95 10.35 13.56 8.29
CA LYS A 95 11.01 14.35 7.23
C LYS A 95 10.69 13.83 5.83
N ASP A 96 10.65 12.51 5.66
CA ASP A 96 10.34 11.91 4.36
C ASP A 96 8.87 12.11 4.00
N ALA A 97 7.99 12.04 4.99
CA ALA A 97 6.59 12.32 4.79
C ALA A 97 6.32 13.78 4.40
N GLN A 98 7.02 14.74 5.02
CA GLN A 98 6.93 16.15 4.63
C GLN A 98 7.41 16.37 3.19
N ARG A 99 8.55 15.78 2.81
CA ARG A 99 9.03 15.82 1.42
C ARG A 99 8.05 15.21 0.43
N ALA A 100 7.39 14.12 0.83
CA ALA A 100 6.35 13.50 0.01
C ALA A 100 5.16 14.45 -0.18
N LEU A 101 4.67 15.10 0.88
CA LEU A 101 3.59 16.09 0.79
C LEU A 101 3.96 17.28 -0.07
N GLU A 102 5.17 17.83 0.07
CA GLU A 102 5.69 18.92 -0.79
C GLU A 102 5.70 18.53 -2.27
N PHE A 103 6.04 17.31 -2.61
CA PHE A 103 6.01 16.78 -3.96
C PHE A 103 4.59 16.52 -4.46
N ILE A 104 3.74 15.92 -3.64
CA ILE A 104 2.36 15.56 -3.97
C ILE A 104 1.52 16.81 -4.25
N ARG A 105 1.65 17.85 -3.43
CA ARG A 105 0.87 19.10 -3.47
C ARG A 105 -0.64 18.86 -3.37
N ALA A 106 -1.03 18.12 -2.36
CA ALA A 106 -2.44 17.81 -2.10
C ALA A 106 -3.28 19.07 -1.86
N ASP A 107 -4.56 19.04 -2.25
CA ASP A 107 -5.49 20.16 -1.99
C ASP A 107 -5.71 20.38 -0.49
N ARG A 108 -5.70 19.30 0.29
CA ARG A 108 -5.90 19.32 1.75
C ARG A 108 -4.95 18.35 2.43
N GLU A 109 -4.37 18.80 3.51
CA GLU A 109 -3.54 17.97 4.39
C GLU A 109 -4.19 17.87 5.76
N LEU A 110 -4.30 16.65 6.28
CA LEU A 110 -4.84 16.36 7.61
C LEU A 110 -3.84 15.52 8.39
N THR A 111 -3.72 15.80 9.70
CA THR A 111 -2.92 14.98 10.61
C THR A 111 -3.82 14.43 11.71
N VAL A 112 -3.83 13.10 11.85
CA VAL A 112 -4.57 12.39 12.91
C VAL A 112 -3.60 11.48 13.65
N ASP A 113 -3.31 11.79 14.90
CA ASP A 113 -2.54 10.88 15.77
C ASP A 113 -3.39 9.65 16.11
N ILE A 114 -2.96 8.49 15.64
CA ILE A 114 -3.67 7.22 15.87
C ILE A 114 -3.30 6.55 17.19
N ARG A 115 -2.32 7.08 17.94
CA ARG A 115 -1.84 6.46 19.19
C ARG A 115 -2.95 6.29 20.21
N PRO A 116 -3.74 7.32 20.58
CA PRO A 116 -4.75 7.18 21.62
C PRO A 116 -5.77 6.09 21.31
N ALA A 117 -6.24 6.02 20.04
CA ALA A 117 -7.20 5.03 19.60
C ALA A 117 -6.59 3.62 19.55
N SER A 118 -5.33 3.49 19.10
CA SER A 118 -4.63 2.21 19.04
C SER A 118 -4.38 1.62 20.42
N ASP A 119 -3.93 2.46 21.37
CA ASP A 119 -3.64 2.04 22.74
C ASP A 119 -4.92 1.67 23.49
N ALA A 120 -5.98 2.45 23.31
CA ALA A 120 -7.29 2.16 23.89
C ALA A 120 -7.88 0.85 23.35
N ALA A 121 -7.73 0.56 22.05
CA ALA A 121 -8.20 -0.68 21.45
C ALA A 121 -7.44 -1.92 21.99
N LEU A 122 -6.13 -1.83 22.16
CA LEU A 122 -5.35 -2.89 22.78
C LEU A 122 -5.73 -3.08 24.24
N GLN A 123 -5.83 -1.99 25.02
CA GLN A 123 -6.19 -2.05 26.43
C GLN A 123 -7.57 -2.66 26.64
N ALA A 124 -8.57 -2.26 25.86
CA ALA A 124 -9.92 -2.83 25.95
C ALA A 124 -9.93 -4.34 25.68
N ALA A 125 -9.09 -4.83 24.75
CA ALA A 125 -8.96 -6.25 24.50
C ALA A 125 -8.30 -7.00 25.67
N LEU A 126 -7.27 -6.42 26.29
CA LEU A 126 -6.63 -6.96 27.51
C LEU A 126 -7.60 -7.01 28.68
N ASP A 127 -8.36 -5.96 28.90
CA ASP A 127 -9.40 -5.88 29.95
C ASP A 127 -10.50 -6.92 29.71
N GLY A 128 -10.77 -7.25 28.44
CA GLY A 128 -11.67 -8.33 28.02
C GLY A 128 -11.10 -9.74 28.16
N GLY A 129 -9.86 -9.89 28.65
CA GLY A 129 -9.23 -11.18 28.90
C GLY A 129 -8.34 -11.71 27.77
N LEU A 130 -8.01 -10.87 26.75
CA LEU A 130 -7.05 -11.27 25.72
C LEU A 130 -5.67 -11.48 26.35
N THR A 131 -5.02 -12.58 25.96
CA THR A 131 -3.64 -12.90 26.35
C THR A 131 -2.77 -13.12 25.09
N PHE A 132 -1.48 -12.86 25.22
CA PHE A 132 -0.50 -13.09 24.18
C PHE A 132 0.47 -14.20 24.56
N ARG A 133 1.10 -14.81 23.56
CA ARG A 133 2.12 -15.86 23.77
C ARG A 133 3.39 -15.31 24.39
N ASP A 134 3.78 -14.12 23.94
CA ASP A 134 4.97 -13.37 24.35
C ASP A 134 4.85 -11.91 23.91
N ASP A 135 5.82 -11.08 24.29
CA ASP A 135 5.86 -9.65 23.97
C ASP A 135 5.95 -9.38 22.46
N ARG A 136 6.64 -10.22 21.69
CA ARG A 136 6.73 -10.07 20.23
C ARG A 136 5.37 -10.31 19.56
N HIS A 137 4.63 -11.31 20.04
CA HIS A 137 3.27 -11.54 19.54
C HIS A 137 2.33 -10.39 19.88
N GLN A 138 2.45 -9.80 21.05
CA GLN A 138 1.69 -8.59 21.43
C GLN A 138 2.05 -7.43 20.50
N ASP A 139 3.33 -7.15 20.26
CA ASP A 139 3.80 -6.06 19.41
C ASP A 139 3.32 -6.24 17.94
N PHE A 140 3.41 -7.45 17.40
CA PHE A 140 2.86 -7.78 16.09
C PHE A 140 1.35 -7.51 15.99
N VAL A 141 0.56 -7.92 17.01
CA VAL A 141 -0.89 -7.66 17.03
C VAL A 141 -1.16 -6.18 17.18
N GLN A 142 -0.40 -5.46 18.01
CA GLN A 142 -0.50 -4.01 18.14
C GLN A 142 -0.17 -3.29 16.83
N GLY A 143 0.83 -3.76 16.07
CA GLY A 143 1.12 -3.28 14.71
C GLY A 143 -0.09 -3.37 13.78
N ASN A 144 -0.78 -4.50 13.81
CA ASN A 144 -2.03 -4.69 13.05
C ASN A 144 -3.17 -3.78 13.55
N ILE A 145 -3.24 -3.49 14.86
CA ILE A 145 -4.19 -2.51 15.40
C ILE A 145 -3.88 -1.11 14.85
N LYS A 146 -2.61 -0.69 14.86
CA LYS A 146 -2.17 0.60 14.31
C LYS A 146 -2.57 0.74 12.83
N ALA A 147 -2.33 -0.29 12.00
CA ALA A 147 -2.74 -0.28 10.59
C ALA A 147 -4.25 -0.14 10.42
N ARG A 148 -5.06 -0.81 11.25
CA ARG A 148 -6.52 -0.69 11.24
C ARG A 148 -7.01 0.66 11.72
N GLN A 149 -6.36 1.28 12.70
CA GLN A 149 -6.72 2.65 13.15
C GLN A 149 -6.42 3.69 12.06
N ARG A 150 -5.35 3.50 11.27
CA ARG A 150 -5.11 4.31 10.07
C ARG A 150 -6.24 4.18 9.05
N MET A 151 -6.70 2.97 8.80
CA MET A 151 -7.85 2.71 7.93
C MET A 151 -9.12 3.40 8.45
N ILE A 152 -9.44 3.26 9.74
CA ILE A 152 -10.61 3.91 10.35
C ILE A 152 -10.56 5.43 10.15
N ALA A 153 -9.41 6.06 10.38
CA ALA A 153 -9.24 7.50 10.21
C ALA A 153 -9.47 7.93 8.75
N GLN A 154 -8.96 7.16 7.77
CA GLN A 154 -9.17 7.44 6.35
C GLN A 154 -10.64 7.32 5.95
N TYR A 155 -11.33 6.24 6.36
CA TYR A 155 -12.76 6.07 6.08
C TYR A 155 -13.64 7.10 6.82
N ALA A 156 -13.23 7.59 8.00
CA ALA A 156 -13.94 8.66 8.67
C ALA A 156 -13.90 9.97 7.85
N VAL A 157 -12.74 10.31 7.29
CA VAL A 157 -12.60 11.47 6.40
C VAL A 157 -13.35 11.25 5.08
N ALA A 158 -13.22 10.07 4.47
CA ALA A 158 -13.91 9.74 3.23
C ALA A 158 -15.44 9.83 3.40
N GLY A 159 -15.99 9.28 4.49
CA GLY A 159 -17.41 9.36 4.79
C GLY A 159 -17.90 10.79 5.05
N ALA A 160 -17.07 11.64 5.66
CA ALA A 160 -17.42 13.04 5.92
C ALA A 160 -17.30 13.95 4.68
N GLN A 161 -16.54 13.52 3.66
CA GLN A 161 -16.17 14.33 2.50
C GLN A 161 -16.67 13.72 1.16
N ASP A 162 -17.65 12.83 1.22
CA ASP A 162 -18.18 12.12 0.05
C ASP A 162 -17.06 11.55 -0.82
N GLY A 163 -16.19 10.72 -0.23
CA GLY A 163 -14.93 10.31 -0.83
C GLY A 163 -14.70 8.82 -0.93
N LEU A 164 -13.66 8.48 -1.69
CA LEU A 164 -13.10 7.13 -1.81
C LEU A 164 -11.77 7.06 -1.05
N VAL A 165 -11.59 6.00 -0.27
CA VAL A 165 -10.28 5.65 0.30
C VAL A 165 -9.42 5.00 -0.78
N VAL A 166 -8.21 5.51 -0.95
CA VAL A 166 -7.23 5.01 -1.93
C VAL A 166 -6.19 4.16 -1.21
N GLY A 167 -5.98 2.95 -1.69
CA GLY A 167 -4.92 2.05 -1.22
C GLY A 167 -3.66 2.15 -2.06
N THR A 168 -2.56 1.68 -1.48
CA THR A 168 -1.24 1.70 -2.12
C THR A 168 -0.73 0.30 -2.48
N ASP A 169 -1.55 -0.72 -2.32
CA ASP A 169 -1.17 -2.11 -2.53
C ASP A 169 -0.77 -2.37 -3.99
N HIS A 170 0.31 -3.09 -4.19
CA HIS A 170 0.85 -3.41 -5.50
C HIS A 170 1.21 -4.91 -5.60
N ALA A 171 1.52 -5.42 -6.80
CA ALA A 171 1.69 -6.85 -7.02
C ALA A 171 2.75 -7.51 -6.13
N ALA A 172 3.85 -6.81 -5.78
CA ALA A 172 4.89 -7.37 -4.91
C ALA A 172 4.43 -7.51 -3.44
N GLU A 173 3.58 -6.59 -2.94
CA GLU A 173 2.94 -6.73 -1.63
C GLU A 173 1.84 -7.78 -1.67
N ALA A 174 1.04 -7.80 -2.71
CA ALA A 174 -0.04 -8.77 -2.88
C ALA A 174 0.47 -10.22 -2.93
N VAL A 175 1.58 -10.50 -3.65
CA VAL A 175 2.14 -11.86 -3.74
C VAL A 175 2.72 -12.34 -2.40
N SER A 176 3.33 -11.43 -1.64
CA SER A 176 3.91 -11.74 -0.33
C SER A 176 2.89 -11.72 0.81
N GLY A 177 1.72 -11.09 0.59
CA GLY A 177 0.74 -10.80 1.63
C GLY A 177 1.27 -9.85 2.71
N PHE A 178 2.20 -8.97 2.32
CA PHE A 178 2.88 -8.06 3.24
C PHE A 178 2.06 -6.79 3.48
N PHE A 179 0.86 -6.97 3.97
CA PHE A 179 -0.08 -5.93 4.39
C PHE A 179 -1.01 -6.46 5.49
N THR A 180 -1.65 -5.58 6.21
CA THR A 180 -2.66 -5.94 7.21
C THR A 180 -4.05 -6.04 6.58
N LYS A 181 -4.65 -7.23 6.61
CA LYS A 181 -6.05 -7.42 6.17
C LYS A 181 -6.97 -6.48 6.95
N PHE A 182 -7.77 -5.70 6.23
CA PHE A 182 -8.65 -4.65 6.79
C PHE A 182 -7.90 -3.56 7.56
N GLY A 183 -6.62 -3.36 7.25
CA GLY A 183 -5.80 -2.22 7.65
C GLY A 183 -5.42 -1.42 6.41
N ASP A 184 -4.13 -1.38 6.09
CA ASP A 184 -3.61 -0.80 4.85
C ASP A 184 -4.11 -1.53 3.58
N GLY A 185 -4.46 -2.82 3.69
CA GLY A 185 -5.11 -3.56 2.59
C GLY A 185 -6.60 -3.26 2.40
N ALA A 186 -7.21 -2.34 3.16
CA ALA A 186 -8.60 -1.95 2.98
C ALA A 186 -8.68 -0.60 2.25
N ALA A 187 -9.28 -0.60 1.08
CA ALA A 187 -9.48 0.59 0.25
C ALA A 187 -10.64 0.39 -0.71
N ASP A 188 -11.18 1.49 -1.24
CA ASP A 188 -12.21 1.47 -2.28
C ASP A 188 -11.59 1.32 -3.67
N VAL A 189 -10.38 1.87 -3.86
CA VAL A 189 -9.63 1.82 -5.11
C VAL A 189 -8.13 1.63 -4.86
N VAL A 190 -7.47 0.83 -5.70
CA VAL A 190 -6.04 0.48 -5.55
C VAL A 190 -5.31 0.74 -6.87
N PRO A 191 -4.87 1.98 -7.12
CA PRO A 191 -4.31 2.36 -8.42
C PRO A 191 -2.96 1.72 -8.75
N LEU A 192 -2.20 1.19 -7.78
CA LEU A 192 -0.92 0.53 -8.04
C LEU A 192 -1.03 -0.96 -8.37
N THR A 193 -2.25 -1.53 -8.39
CA THR A 193 -2.48 -2.93 -8.76
C THR A 193 -1.77 -3.29 -10.06
N GLY A 194 -1.11 -4.45 -10.11
CA GLY A 194 -0.38 -4.95 -11.26
C GLY A 194 1.03 -4.40 -11.44
N LEU A 195 1.46 -3.43 -10.62
CA LEU A 195 2.85 -2.97 -10.65
C LEU A 195 3.73 -3.81 -9.73
N THR A 196 4.94 -4.09 -10.18
CA THR A 196 6.04 -4.57 -9.34
C THR A 196 6.65 -3.39 -8.57
N LYS A 197 7.46 -3.64 -7.54
CA LYS A 197 8.10 -2.57 -6.76
C LYS A 197 8.99 -1.67 -7.63
N ARG A 198 9.77 -2.28 -8.54
CA ARG A 198 10.61 -1.50 -9.48
C ARG A 198 9.76 -0.66 -10.43
N ARG A 199 8.60 -1.14 -10.85
CA ARG A 199 7.68 -0.38 -11.70
C ARG A 199 7.04 0.79 -10.96
N VAL A 200 6.69 0.62 -9.68
CA VAL A 200 6.25 1.73 -8.83
C VAL A 200 7.33 2.80 -8.73
N ARG A 201 8.60 2.41 -8.49
CA ARG A 201 9.73 3.34 -8.49
C ARG A 201 9.93 4.05 -9.83
N ALA A 202 9.74 3.34 -10.93
CA ALA A 202 9.85 3.94 -12.28
C ALA A 202 8.72 4.95 -12.53
N VAL A 203 7.48 4.66 -12.13
CA VAL A 203 6.34 5.60 -12.18
C VAL A 203 6.62 6.82 -11.29
N ALA A 204 7.11 6.63 -10.07
CA ALA A 204 7.49 7.72 -9.18
C ALA A 204 8.54 8.65 -9.82
N ALA A 205 9.59 8.07 -10.43
CA ALA A 205 10.63 8.82 -11.12
C ALA A 205 10.10 9.60 -12.34
N ALA A 206 9.22 8.99 -13.14
CA ALA A 206 8.58 9.63 -14.28
C ALA A 206 7.64 10.78 -13.86
N LEU A 207 6.98 10.65 -12.69
CA LEU A 207 6.21 11.74 -12.08
C LEU A 207 7.10 12.89 -11.55
N GLY A 208 8.42 12.72 -11.50
CA GLY A 208 9.37 13.71 -10.99
C GLY A 208 9.57 13.67 -9.46
N ALA A 209 9.30 12.54 -8.81
CA ALA A 209 9.50 12.40 -7.38
C ALA A 209 10.99 12.57 -7.00
N PRO A 210 11.29 13.20 -5.83
CA PRO A 210 12.66 13.29 -5.32
C PRO A 210 13.34 11.92 -5.25
N ARG A 211 14.60 11.87 -5.70
CA ARG A 211 15.38 10.62 -5.77
C ARG A 211 15.42 9.89 -4.42
N GLU A 212 15.54 10.62 -3.34
CA GLU A 212 15.60 10.08 -1.98
C GLU A 212 14.33 9.27 -1.63
N LEU A 213 13.14 9.73 -2.08
CA LEU A 213 11.88 9.00 -1.88
C LEU A 213 11.76 7.80 -2.81
N VAL A 214 12.24 7.91 -4.06
CA VAL A 214 12.22 6.81 -5.03
C VAL A 214 13.12 5.65 -4.59
N THR A 215 14.29 5.97 -4.02
CA THR A 215 15.31 4.98 -3.62
C THR A 215 15.26 4.60 -2.15
N LYS A 216 14.32 5.15 -1.37
CA LYS A 216 14.16 4.81 0.04
C LYS A 216 13.98 3.30 0.22
N VAL A 217 14.72 2.75 1.17
CA VAL A 217 14.57 1.35 1.56
C VAL A 217 13.19 1.16 2.18
N PRO A 218 12.37 0.21 1.70
CA PRO A 218 11.07 -0.06 2.29
C PRO A 218 11.20 -0.60 3.71
N THR A 219 10.50 0.02 4.64
CA THR A 219 10.47 -0.38 6.05
C THR A 219 9.03 -0.35 6.54
N ALA A 220 8.62 -1.39 7.27
CA ALA A 220 7.36 -1.40 7.98
C ALA A 220 7.56 -0.81 9.38
N ASP A 221 6.96 0.36 9.66
CA ASP A 221 7.00 1.02 10.97
C ASP A 221 5.73 0.67 11.77
N LEU A 222 5.46 -0.63 11.94
CA LEU A 222 4.31 -1.12 12.69
C LEU A 222 4.71 -1.68 14.05
N GLU A 223 5.83 -2.43 14.11
CA GLU A 223 6.34 -3.06 15.33
C GLU A 223 7.23 -2.08 16.11
N THR A 224 7.05 -2.06 17.43
CA THR A 224 7.79 -1.14 18.32
C THR A 224 9.11 -1.74 18.79
N LEU A 225 9.19 -3.08 18.87
CA LEU A 225 10.38 -3.80 19.32
C LEU A 225 11.50 -3.86 18.27
N ASP A 226 11.16 -3.79 16.98
CA ASP A 226 12.11 -3.78 15.86
C ASP A 226 11.82 -2.59 14.91
N PRO A 227 11.97 -1.33 15.35
CA PRO A 227 11.62 -0.15 14.56
C PRO A 227 12.51 -0.01 13.32
N GLY A 228 11.90 0.29 12.16
CA GLY A 228 12.62 0.51 10.91
C GLY A 228 13.24 -0.73 10.28
N LYS A 229 12.79 -1.92 10.68
CA LYS A 229 13.24 -3.18 10.07
C LYS A 229 12.93 -3.18 8.57
N PRO A 230 13.90 -3.50 7.70
CA PRO A 230 13.65 -3.64 6.28
C PRO A 230 12.59 -4.72 5.99
N ASP A 231 11.71 -4.45 5.04
CA ASP A 231 10.67 -5.42 4.63
C ASP A 231 11.30 -6.74 4.17
N GLU A 232 12.42 -6.68 3.45
CA GLU A 232 13.13 -7.85 2.92
C GLU A 232 13.61 -8.81 4.01
N ASP A 233 13.99 -8.28 5.18
CA ASP A 233 14.37 -9.11 6.34
C ASP A 233 13.17 -9.89 6.90
N ALA A 234 11.98 -9.30 6.87
CA ALA A 234 10.75 -9.97 7.29
C ALA A 234 10.24 -10.96 6.23
N LEU A 235 10.49 -10.64 4.96
CA LEU A 235 10.08 -11.47 3.83
C LEU A 235 11.00 -12.68 3.62
N GLY A 236 12.30 -12.56 3.90
CA GLY A 236 13.32 -13.55 3.60
C GLY A 236 13.60 -13.70 2.10
N VAL A 237 13.15 -12.73 1.30
CA VAL A 237 13.42 -12.58 -0.13
C VAL A 237 13.49 -11.08 -0.45
N THR A 238 14.27 -10.72 -1.47
CA THR A 238 14.39 -9.31 -1.89
C THR A 238 13.24 -8.90 -2.80
N TYR A 239 12.94 -7.60 -2.84
CA TYR A 239 11.99 -7.06 -3.83
C TYR A 239 12.44 -7.33 -5.27
N ASP A 240 13.75 -7.35 -5.55
CA ASP A 240 14.25 -7.72 -6.88
C ASP A 240 13.91 -9.16 -7.26
N GLN A 241 14.01 -10.12 -6.31
CA GLN A 241 13.59 -11.51 -6.54
C GLN A 241 12.07 -11.63 -6.73
N ILE A 242 11.28 -10.88 -5.95
CA ILE A 242 9.83 -10.83 -6.10
C ILE A 242 9.44 -10.25 -7.46
N ASP A 243 10.05 -9.14 -7.84
CA ASP A 243 9.79 -8.46 -9.12
C ASP A 243 10.19 -9.32 -10.31
N ASP A 244 11.36 -9.99 -10.25
CA ASP A 244 11.80 -10.91 -11.29
C ASP A 244 10.87 -12.11 -11.41
N PHE A 245 10.37 -12.64 -10.28
CA PHE A 245 9.35 -13.68 -10.29
C PHE A 245 8.07 -13.20 -10.98
N LEU A 246 7.55 -12.05 -10.62
CA LEU A 246 6.32 -11.50 -11.17
C LEU A 246 6.45 -11.11 -12.65
N GLU A 247 7.64 -10.73 -13.10
CA GLU A 247 7.94 -10.36 -14.49
C GLU A 247 8.33 -11.57 -15.37
N GLY A 248 8.25 -12.79 -14.83
CA GLY A 248 8.55 -14.03 -15.59
C GLY A 248 10.02 -14.28 -15.82
N LYS A 249 10.91 -13.57 -15.12
CA LYS A 249 12.37 -13.75 -15.20
C LYS A 249 12.84 -14.94 -14.35
N PRO A 250 14.06 -15.44 -14.61
CA PRO A 250 14.64 -16.49 -13.76
C PRO A 250 14.89 -16.02 -12.33
N VAL A 251 14.47 -16.85 -11.37
CA VAL A 251 14.70 -16.64 -9.93
C VAL A 251 15.23 -17.96 -9.35
N ASP A 252 16.03 -17.90 -8.30
CA ASP A 252 16.53 -19.09 -7.63
C ASP A 252 15.39 -19.89 -6.99
N ALA A 253 15.58 -21.23 -6.88
CA ALA A 253 14.53 -22.15 -6.45
C ALA A 253 14.04 -21.87 -5.02
N ALA A 254 14.91 -21.45 -4.11
CA ALA A 254 14.56 -21.19 -2.72
C ALA A 254 13.67 -19.92 -2.61
N ALA A 255 13.98 -18.87 -3.39
CA ALA A 255 13.15 -17.68 -3.47
C ALA A 255 11.79 -17.99 -4.08
N VAL A 256 11.72 -18.77 -5.18
CA VAL A 256 10.45 -19.22 -5.79
C VAL A 256 9.60 -19.97 -4.74
N GLU A 257 10.17 -20.92 -4.03
CA GLU A 257 9.45 -21.68 -2.99
C GLU A 257 8.90 -20.76 -1.89
N SER A 258 9.71 -19.80 -1.42
CA SER A 258 9.30 -18.83 -0.41
C SER A 258 8.15 -17.94 -0.90
N ILE A 259 8.24 -17.39 -2.12
CA ILE A 259 7.21 -16.54 -2.72
C ILE A 259 5.89 -17.30 -2.89
N VAL A 260 5.94 -18.51 -3.48
CA VAL A 260 4.75 -19.35 -3.70
C VAL A 260 4.10 -19.77 -2.38
N ARG A 261 4.89 -20.13 -1.38
CA ARG A 261 4.38 -20.46 -0.05
C ARG A 261 3.65 -19.28 0.58
N ARG A 262 4.23 -18.07 0.52
CA ARG A 262 3.59 -16.84 1.04
C ARG A 262 2.31 -16.53 0.28
N TYR A 263 2.33 -16.58 -1.04
CA TYR A 263 1.15 -16.36 -1.87
C TYR A 263 -0.03 -17.26 -1.46
N ARG A 264 0.21 -18.55 -1.23
CA ARG A 264 -0.81 -19.51 -0.81
C ARG A 264 -1.30 -19.25 0.62
N LEU A 265 -0.39 -19.07 1.57
CA LEU A 265 -0.73 -18.84 2.99
C LEU A 265 -1.52 -17.55 3.21
N THR A 266 -1.31 -16.54 2.36
CA THR A 266 -1.95 -15.23 2.48
C THR A 266 -3.13 -15.02 1.52
N ALA A 267 -3.61 -16.07 0.84
CA ALA A 267 -4.74 -16.00 -0.09
C ALA A 267 -5.96 -15.30 0.54
N HIS A 268 -6.28 -15.65 1.79
CA HIS A 268 -7.38 -15.03 2.55
C HIS A 268 -7.29 -13.51 2.70
N LYS A 269 -6.10 -12.90 2.50
CA LYS A 269 -5.93 -11.44 2.58
C LYS A 269 -6.37 -10.73 1.29
N ARG A 270 -6.33 -11.43 0.14
CA ARG A 270 -6.68 -10.93 -1.18
C ARG A 270 -8.13 -11.24 -1.57
N GLU A 271 -8.80 -12.06 -0.80
CA GLU A 271 -10.17 -12.51 -1.07
C GLU A 271 -11.18 -11.81 -0.17
N LEU A 272 -12.40 -11.64 -0.69
CA LEU A 272 -13.56 -11.27 0.11
C LEU A 272 -13.86 -12.38 1.12
N PRO A 273 -14.68 -12.11 2.16
CA PRO A 273 -15.09 -13.14 3.09
C PRO A 273 -15.65 -14.38 2.38
N ILE A 274 -15.14 -15.55 2.76
CA ILE A 274 -15.57 -16.83 2.18
C ILE A 274 -16.99 -17.11 2.67
N ALA A 275 -17.85 -17.43 1.72
CA ALA A 275 -19.22 -17.89 1.99
C ALA A 275 -19.33 -19.40 1.74
N PRO A 276 -20.28 -20.12 2.39
CA PRO A 276 -20.50 -21.56 2.18
C PRO A 276 -21.02 -21.88 0.78
#